data_cbd3a8a890474435f741b0c738048c1c
#
_entry.id   cbd3a8a890474435f741b0c738048c1c
#
_cell.length_a   1.000
_cell.length_b   1.000
_cell.length_c   1.000
_cell.angle_alpha   90.00
_cell.angle_beta   90.00
_cell.angle_gamma   90.00
#
_symmetry.space_group_name_H-M   'P 1'
#
loop_
_entity.id
_entity.type
_entity.pdbx_description
1 polymer ?
#
loop_
_entity_poly.entity_id
_entity_poly.type
_entity_poly.pdbx_seq_one_letter_code
_entity_poly.pdbx_strand_id
1 'polypeptide(L)'
;MNSYLRATLANGPWEIKLGAVFAYRSALMSPRLPLILLLLALPLWLAASYGARYGFMEDGQWVGICADDASRWECQLRANLGLMIHFRVLGWAALVTSILAFLLPGRAGWGLAVLGLAFGIPALALYNTNFAVFALVIAGLRLVRAPRAV
;
A
#
# COMPACT_ATOMS: atom_id res chain seq x y z
N MET A 1 -9.74 16.33 -51.14
CA MET A 1 -9.12 14.99 -51.19
C MET A 1 -8.40 14.63 -49.88
N ASN A 2 -8.85 15.13 -48.71
CA ASN A 2 -8.12 14.92 -47.43
C ASN A 2 -8.98 14.45 -46.25
N SER A 3 -10.26 14.32 -46.37
CA SER A 3 -11.12 13.88 -45.27
C SER A 3 -11.21 12.34 -45.15
N TYR A 4 -11.16 11.65 -46.27
CA TYR A 4 -11.24 10.17 -46.30
C TYR A 4 -9.94 9.49 -45.81
N LEU A 5 -8.78 10.09 -46.05
CA LEU A 5 -7.48 9.56 -45.58
C LEU A 5 -7.30 9.67 -44.07
N ARG A 6 -7.88 10.67 -43.42
CA ARG A 6 -7.82 10.78 -41.93
C ARG A 6 -8.74 9.78 -41.25
N ALA A 7 -9.85 9.42 -41.85
CA ALA A 7 -10.78 8.44 -41.28
C ALA A 7 -10.25 7.00 -41.35
N THR A 8 -9.46 6.66 -42.38
CA THR A 8 -8.88 5.32 -42.55
C THR A 8 -7.62 5.09 -41.70
N LEU A 9 -6.90 6.14 -41.33
CA LEU A 9 -5.74 6.03 -40.42
C LEU A 9 -6.13 5.96 -38.93
N ALA A 10 -7.34 6.43 -38.60
CA ALA A 10 -7.85 6.41 -37.21
C ALA A 10 -8.39 5.03 -36.78
N ASN A 11 -8.71 4.14 -37.72
CA ASN A 11 -9.32 2.83 -37.43
C ASN A 11 -8.42 1.65 -37.84
N GLY A 12 -7.16 1.70 -37.47
CA GLY A 12 -6.25 0.56 -37.68
C GLY A 12 -6.65 -0.67 -36.84
N PRO A 13 -6.41 -1.90 -37.34
CA PRO A 13 -6.77 -3.15 -36.64
C PRO A 13 -6.09 -3.29 -35.25
N TRP A 14 -5.07 -2.50 -34.97
CA TRP A 14 -4.39 -2.44 -33.67
C TRP A 14 -5.16 -1.62 -32.63
N GLU A 15 -5.86 -0.56 -33.05
CA GLU A 15 -6.74 0.24 -32.16
C GLU A 15 -7.89 -0.62 -31.62
N ILE A 16 -8.51 -1.43 -32.49
CA ILE A 16 -9.58 -2.36 -32.10
C ILE A 16 -9.06 -3.42 -31.12
N LYS A 17 -7.83 -3.93 -31.33
CA LYS A 17 -7.22 -4.90 -30.41
C LYS A 17 -6.85 -4.28 -29.06
N LEU A 18 -6.31 -3.05 -29.06
CA LEU A 18 -6.05 -2.33 -27.81
C LEU A 18 -7.34 -2.00 -27.05
N GLY A 19 -8.34 -1.49 -27.74
CA GLY A 19 -9.66 -1.24 -27.15
C GLY A 19 -10.30 -2.50 -26.58
N ALA A 20 -10.22 -3.63 -27.29
CA ALA A 20 -10.73 -4.92 -26.83
C ALA A 20 -9.96 -5.45 -25.61
N VAL A 21 -8.63 -5.31 -25.59
CA VAL A 21 -7.80 -5.71 -24.44
C VAL A 21 -8.09 -4.84 -23.21
N PHE A 22 -8.26 -3.52 -23.39
CA PHE A 22 -8.65 -2.63 -22.29
C PHE A 22 -10.08 -2.90 -21.81
N ALA A 23 -11.03 -3.15 -22.71
CA ALA A 23 -12.40 -3.50 -22.37
C ALA A 23 -12.49 -4.88 -21.69
N TYR A 24 -11.71 -5.86 -22.15
CA TYR A 24 -11.62 -7.18 -21.53
C TYR A 24 -11.00 -7.12 -20.11
N ARG A 25 -9.98 -6.29 -19.94
CA ARG A 25 -9.37 -6.05 -18.62
C ARG A 25 -10.32 -5.33 -17.65
N SER A 26 -11.14 -4.41 -18.18
CA SER A 26 -12.19 -3.72 -17.40
C SER A 26 -13.37 -4.62 -17.04
N ALA A 27 -13.71 -5.57 -17.92
CA ALA A 27 -14.81 -6.51 -17.70
C ALA A 27 -14.45 -7.63 -16.70
N LEU A 28 -13.19 -8.04 -16.63
CA LEU A 28 -12.70 -9.03 -15.66
C LEU A 28 -12.51 -8.49 -14.24
N MET A 29 -12.33 -7.18 -14.10
CA MET A 29 -12.25 -6.54 -12.79
C MET A 29 -13.63 -6.10 -12.35
N SER A 30 -14.41 -7.01 -11.76
CA SER A 30 -15.61 -6.59 -11.04
C SER A 30 -15.20 -5.51 -10.03
N PRO A 31 -15.99 -4.42 -9.84
CA PRO A 31 -15.61 -3.32 -8.94
C PRO A 31 -15.41 -3.77 -7.48
N ARG A 32 -15.76 -5.02 -7.17
CA ARG A 32 -15.61 -5.65 -5.85
C ARG A 32 -14.27 -6.37 -5.68
N LEU A 33 -13.58 -6.75 -6.78
CA LEU A 33 -12.34 -7.51 -6.72
C LEU A 33 -11.22 -6.79 -5.94
N PRO A 34 -10.91 -5.49 -6.21
CA PRO A 34 -9.87 -4.80 -5.44
C PRO A 34 -10.24 -4.66 -3.95
N LEU A 35 -11.52 -4.54 -3.63
CA LEU A 35 -11.97 -4.49 -2.24
C LEU A 35 -11.81 -5.85 -1.54
N ILE A 36 -12.16 -6.94 -2.22
CA ILE A 36 -12.00 -8.30 -1.68
C ILE A 36 -10.51 -8.61 -1.47
N LEU A 37 -9.67 -8.28 -2.44
CA LEU A 37 -8.22 -8.45 -2.33
C LEU A 37 -7.65 -7.63 -1.17
N LEU A 38 -8.11 -6.40 -0.98
CA LEU A 38 -7.70 -5.56 0.14
C LEU A 38 -8.13 -6.17 1.48
N LEU A 39 -9.37 -6.65 1.59
CA LEU A 39 -9.89 -7.29 2.80
C LEU A 39 -9.13 -8.56 3.17
N LEU A 40 -8.64 -9.30 2.19
CA LEU A 40 -7.79 -10.49 2.44
C LEU A 40 -6.34 -10.11 2.74
N ALA A 41 -5.82 -9.08 2.09
CA ALA A 41 -4.44 -8.62 2.27
C ALA A 41 -4.22 -7.96 3.65
N LEU A 42 -5.21 -7.24 4.18
CA LEU A 42 -5.09 -6.53 5.46
C LEU A 42 -4.80 -7.45 6.65
N PRO A 43 -5.55 -8.54 6.89
CA PRO A 43 -5.25 -9.44 8.00
C PRO A 43 -3.93 -10.19 7.80
N LEU A 44 -3.57 -10.55 6.56
CA LEU A 44 -2.28 -11.16 6.26
C LEU A 44 -1.12 -10.19 6.55
N TRP A 45 -1.26 -8.91 6.17
CA TRP A 45 -0.29 -7.87 6.45
C TRP A 45 -0.16 -7.57 7.95
N LEU A 46 -1.27 -7.60 8.67
CA LEU A 46 -1.30 -7.49 10.12
C LEU A 46 -0.55 -8.65 10.77
N ALA A 47 -0.84 -9.89 10.35
CA ALA A 47 -0.14 -11.09 10.85
C ALA A 47 1.36 -11.03 10.57
N ALA A 48 1.77 -10.60 9.38
CA ALA A 48 3.18 -10.39 9.04
C ALA A 48 3.85 -9.33 9.91
N SER A 49 3.14 -8.23 10.21
CA SER A 49 3.64 -7.14 11.09
C SER A 49 3.83 -7.63 12.52
N TYR A 50 2.91 -8.43 13.04
CA TYR A 50 3.06 -9.07 14.36
C TYR A 50 4.16 -10.14 14.34
N GLY A 51 4.30 -10.90 13.27
CA GLY A 51 5.39 -11.85 13.07
C GLY A 51 6.76 -11.16 13.13
N ALA A 52 6.90 -10.03 12.45
CA ALA A 52 8.12 -9.22 12.51
C ALA A 52 8.39 -8.67 13.92
N ARG A 53 7.35 -8.26 14.64
CA ARG A 53 7.50 -7.79 16.03
C ARG A 53 7.98 -8.91 16.93
N TYR A 54 7.25 -10.01 17.04
CA TYR A 54 7.54 -11.06 18.02
C TYR A 54 8.68 -11.97 17.59
N GLY A 55 8.74 -12.37 16.31
CA GLY A 55 9.77 -13.29 15.82
C GLY A 55 11.10 -12.63 15.47
N PHE A 56 11.13 -11.30 15.31
CA PHE A 56 12.33 -10.62 14.88
C PHE A 56 12.81 -9.54 15.86
N MET A 57 11.89 -8.73 16.42
CA MET A 57 12.27 -7.63 17.30
C MET A 57 12.35 -8.03 18.79
N GLU A 58 11.38 -8.83 19.27
CA GLU A 58 11.28 -9.21 20.67
C GLU A 58 11.98 -10.54 20.99
N ASP A 59 12.37 -11.34 20.01
CA ASP A 59 13.04 -12.60 20.22
C ASP A 59 14.47 -12.39 20.76
N GLY A 60 14.71 -12.95 21.96
CA GLY A 60 15.99 -12.83 22.69
C GLY A 60 17.16 -13.53 22.02
N GLN A 61 16.92 -14.50 21.13
CA GLN A 61 17.99 -15.22 20.41
C GLN A 61 18.87 -14.28 19.59
N TRP A 62 18.25 -13.25 18.99
CA TRP A 62 18.96 -12.26 18.17
C TRP A 62 19.92 -11.37 18.97
N VAL A 63 19.72 -11.21 20.27
CA VAL A 63 20.59 -10.39 21.11
C VAL A 63 21.98 -11.03 21.18
N GLY A 64 22.07 -12.33 21.42
CA GLY A 64 23.34 -13.06 21.43
C GLY A 64 24.00 -13.08 20.05
N ILE A 65 23.25 -13.47 19.01
CA ILE A 65 23.77 -13.58 17.66
C ILE A 65 24.33 -12.23 17.14
N CYS A 66 23.64 -11.13 17.43
CA CYS A 66 24.09 -9.81 16.98
C CYS A 66 25.17 -9.19 17.88
N ALA A 67 25.37 -9.71 19.08
CA ALA A 67 26.51 -9.34 19.91
C ALA A 67 27.81 -9.99 19.39
N ASP A 68 27.73 -11.23 18.92
CA ASP A 68 28.87 -11.97 18.38
C ASP A 68 29.29 -11.48 16.98
N ASP A 69 28.31 -11.19 16.11
CA ASP A 69 28.58 -10.71 14.73
C ASP A 69 27.53 -9.67 14.29
N ALA A 70 27.85 -8.41 14.54
CA ALA A 70 27.01 -7.27 14.14
C ALA A 70 26.98 -7.01 12.65
N SER A 71 27.88 -7.61 11.84
CA SER A 71 27.98 -7.40 10.40
C SER A 71 26.90 -8.15 9.61
N ARG A 72 26.21 -9.09 10.21
CA ARG A 72 25.15 -9.88 9.59
C ARG A 72 24.00 -8.99 9.12
N TRP A 73 23.46 -9.29 7.95
CA TRP A 73 22.38 -8.51 7.36
C TRP A 73 21.11 -8.45 8.24
N GLU A 74 20.82 -9.53 8.97
CA GLU A 74 19.70 -9.61 9.91
C GLU A 74 19.85 -8.59 11.05
N CYS A 75 21.08 -8.47 11.59
CA CYS A 75 21.38 -7.53 12.66
C CYS A 75 21.32 -6.08 12.19
N GLN A 76 21.79 -5.81 10.98
CA GLN A 76 21.67 -4.48 10.37
C GLN A 76 20.21 -4.12 10.09
N LEU A 77 19.41 -5.09 9.61
CA LEU A 77 17.98 -4.88 9.38
C LEU A 77 17.26 -4.58 10.70
N ARG A 78 17.56 -5.33 11.76
CA ARG A 78 17.01 -5.09 13.11
C ARG A 78 17.38 -3.70 13.64
N ALA A 79 18.63 -3.28 13.49
CA ALA A 79 19.09 -1.95 13.89
C ALA A 79 18.36 -0.84 13.12
N ASN A 80 18.23 -0.98 11.81
CA ASN A 80 17.50 -0.02 10.98
C ASN A 80 16.01 0.04 11.31
N LEU A 81 15.36 -1.10 11.57
CA LEU A 81 13.97 -1.13 12.03
C LEU A 81 13.83 -0.44 13.39
N GLY A 82 14.79 -0.66 14.31
CA GLY A 82 14.83 0.02 15.60
C GLY A 82 14.90 1.54 15.46
N LEU A 83 15.75 2.05 14.56
CA LEU A 83 15.83 3.47 14.24
C LEU A 83 14.51 4.00 13.64
N MET A 84 13.90 3.28 12.71
CA MET A 84 12.61 3.66 12.14
C MET A 84 11.49 3.76 13.18
N ILE A 85 11.51 2.85 14.15
CA ILE A 85 10.58 2.87 15.28
C ILE A 85 10.87 4.06 16.19
N HIS A 86 12.14 4.30 16.52
CA HIS A 86 12.57 5.40 17.40
C HIS A 86 12.18 6.77 16.83
N PHE A 87 12.46 7.01 15.58
CA PHE A 87 12.09 8.26 14.88
C PHE A 87 10.63 8.30 14.44
N ARG A 88 9.85 7.27 14.73
CA ARG A 88 8.42 7.15 14.35
C ARG A 88 8.17 7.34 12.85
N VAL A 89 9.12 6.97 12.01
CA VAL A 89 9.08 7.16 10.55
C VAL A 89 7.83 6.51 9.95
N LEU A 90 7.51 5.29 10.35
CA LEU A 90 6.32 4.57 9.86
C LEU A 90 5.03 5.29 10.25
N GLY A 91 4.94 5.81 11.47
CA GLY A 91 3.77 6.56 11.94
C GLY A 91 3.57 7.87 11.17
N TRP A 92 4.65 8.62 10.95
CA TRP A 92 4.61 9.84 10.16
C TRP A 92 4.28 9.58 8.70
N ALA A 93 4.90 8.57 8.08
CA ALA A 93 4.61 8.17 6.70
C ALA A 93 3.14 7.78 6.53
N ALA A 94 2.58 7.00 7.46
CA ALA A 94 1.18 6.62 7.47
C ALA A 94 0.26 7.85 7.59
N LEU A 95 0.55 8.76 8.50
CA LEU A 95 -0.28 9.95 8.74
C LEU A 95 -0.26 10.88 7.52
N VAL A 96 0.92 11.20 7.00
CA VAL A 96 1.06 12.10 5.84
C VAL A 96 0.36 11.50 4.61
N THR A 97 0.59 10.22 4.30
CA THR A 97 -0.05 9.58 3.15
C THR A 97 -1.58 9.51 3.30
N SER A 98 -2.09 9.30 4.53
CA SER A 98 -3.53 9.29 4.80
C SER A 98 -4.16 10.67 4.67
N ILE A 99 -3.50 11.73 5.14
CA ILE A 99 -3.97 13.10 4.95
C ILE A 99 -3.98 13.48 3.47
N LEU A 100 -2.90 13.19 2.74
CA LEU A 100 -2.83 13.43 1.30
C LEU A 100 -3.90 12.64 0.54
N ALA A 101 -4.18 11.40 0.95
CA ALA A 101 -5.25 10.59 0.40
C ALA A 101 -6.62 11.25 0.55
N PHE A 102 -6.85 11.93 1.68
CA PHE A 102 -8.10 12.63 1.94
C PHE A 102 -8.26 13.90 1.10
N LEU A 103 -7.16 14.61 0.86
CA LEU A 103 -7.14 15.84 0.08
C LEU A 103 -7.21 15.60 -1.44
N LEU A 104 -6.65 14.50 -1.93
CA LEU A 104 -6.58 14.21 -3.37
C LEU A 104 -7.80 13.40 -3.84
N PRO A 105 -8.52 13.88 -4.88
CA PRO A 105 -9.65 13.16 -5.45
C PRO A 105 -9.20 12.01 -6.38
N GLY A 106 -10.13 11.10 -6.68
CA GLY A 106 -9.93 10.08 -7.70
C GLY A 106 -9.02 8.93 -7.31
N ARG A 107 -8.37 8.33 -8.31
CA ARG A 107 -7.52 7.13 -8.18
C ARG A 107 -6.26 7.37 -7.35
N ALA A 108 -5.69 8.57 -7.44
CA ALA A 108 -4.51 8.95 -6.67
C ALA A 108 -4.81 8.94 -5.16
N GLY A 109 -5.94 9.54 -4.74
CA GLY A 109 -6.37 9.52 -3.34
C GLY A 109 -6.67 8.09 -2.84
N TRP A 110 -7.23 7.22 -3.68
CA TRP A 110 -7.44 5.82 -3.32
C TRP A 110 -6.12 5.07 -3.11
N GLY A 111 -5.16 5.24 -4.04
CA GLY A 111 -3.83 4.63 -3.92
C GLY A 111 -3.08 5.09 -2.68
N LEU A 112 -3.12 6.41 -2.37
CA LEU A 112 -2.54 6.95 -1.14
C LEU A 112 -3.22 6.45 0.13
N ALA A 113 -4.54 6.20 0.10
CA ALA A 113 -5.24 5.60 1.23
C ALA A 113 -4.77 4.15 1.48
N VAL A 114 -4.56 3.36 0.43
CA VAL A 114 -3.98 2.02 0.54
C VAL A 114 -2.55 2.08 1.10
N LEU A 115 -1.72 3.03 0.65
CA LEU A 115 -0.39 3.25 1.21
C LEU A 115 -0.44 3.67 2.68
N GLY A 116 -1.40 4.51 3.06
CA GLY A 116 -1.64 4.88 4.46
C GLY A 116 -1.95 3.66 5.34
N LEU A 117 -2.75 2.71 4.84
CA LEU A 117 -2.99 1.44 5.52
C LEU A 117 -1.73 0.56 5.56
N ALA A 118 -0.98 0.49 4.46
CA ALA A 118 0.25 -0.31 4.37
C ALA A 118 1.32 0.13 5.37
N PHE A 119 1.45 1.43 5.64
CA PHE A 119 2.35 1.97 6.67
C PHE A 119 1.70 2.00 8.06
N GLY A 120 0.40 2.22 8.14
CA GLY A 120 -0.32 2.34 9.39
C GLY A 120 -0.40 1.03 10.18
N ILE A 121 -0.59 -0.10 9.50
CA ILE A 121 -0.66 -1.41 10.14
C ILE A 121 0.66 -1.79 10.83
N PRO A 122 1.84 -1.77 10.17
CA PRO A 122 3.10 -2.02 10.86
C PRO A 122 3.42 -0.95 11.90
N ALA A 123 3.05 0.33 11.69
CA ALA A 123 3.20 1.36 12.70
C ALA A 123 2.39 1.05 13.97
N LEU A 124 1.17 0.50 13.82
CA LEU A 124 0.36 0.05 14.95
C LEU A 124 1.01 -1.11 15.70
N ALA A 125 1.54 -2.11 14.96
CA ALA A 125 2.19 -3.28 15.55
C ALA A 125 3.55 -2.92 16.20
N LEU A 126 4.29 -1.93 15.66
CA LEU A 126 5.65 -1.55 16.04
C LEU A 126 5.70 -0.27 16.92
N TYR A 127 4.86 -0.19 17.94
CA TYR A 127 4.91 0.85 19.01
C TYR A 127 4.63 2.31 18.58
N ASN A 128 4.14 2.56 17.36
CA ASN A 128 3.76 3.88 16.87
C ASN A 128 2.24 4.11 16.87
N THR A 129 1.55 3.58 17.87
CA THR A 129 0.08 3.45 17.94
C THR A 129 -0.66 4.77 17.74
N ASN A 130 -0.21 5.87 18.37
CA ASN A 130 -0.93 7.14 18.32
C ASN A 130 -1.09 7.66 16.87
N PHE A 131 -0.01 7.74 16.10
CA PHE A 131 -0.07 8.18 14.71
C PHE A 131 -0.76 7.17 13.81
N ALA A 132 -0.55 5.87 14.07
CA ALA A 132 -1.14 4.80 13.30
C ALA A 132 -2.67 4.80 13.37
N VAL A 133 -3.27 4.98 14.55
CA VAL A 133 -4.71 5.00 14.73
C VAL A 133 -5.35 6.13 13.91
N PHE A 134 -4.83 7.35 13.99
CA PHE A 134 -5.34 8.46 13.18
C PHE A 134 -5.18 8.20 11.68
N ALA A 135 -4.02 7.70 11.24
CA ALA A 135 -3.78 7.37 9.85
C ALA A 135 -4.75 6.31 9.32
N LEU A 136 -4.97 5.23 10.09
CA LEU A 136 -5.89 4.15 9.72
C LEU A 136 -7.34 4.61 9.62
N VAL A 137 -7.78 5.46 10.55
CA VAL A 137 -9.14 6.04 10.51
C VAL A 137 -9.32 6.93 9.29
N ILE A 138 -8.38 7.84 9.02
CA ILE A 138 -8.45 8.75 7.87
C ILE A 138 -8.41 7.95 6.55
N ALA A 139 -7.49 7.00 6.42
CA ALA A 139 -7.38 6.15 5.23
C ALA A 139 -8.65 5.30 5.03
N GLY A 140 -9.17 4.69 6.09
CA GLY A 140 -10.40 3.91 6.06
C GLY A 140 -11.61 4.73 5.63
N LEU A 141 -11.80 5.91 6.20
CA LEU A 141 -12.85 6.85 5.80
C LEU A 141 -12.74 7.24 4.32
N ARG A 142 -11.52 7.45 3.84
CA ARG A 142 -11.29 7.77 2.42
C ARG A 142 -11.66 6.63 1.50
N LEU A 143 -11.33 5.38 1.86
CA LEU A 143 -11.68 4.20 1.07
C LEU A 143 -13.20 3.96 1.01
N VAL A 144 -13.90 4.19 2.11
CA VAL A 144 -15.38 4.06 2.16
C VAL A 144 -16.06 5.16 1.37
N ARG A 145 -15.55 6.39 1.42
CA ARG A 145 -16.09 7.55 0.70
C ARG A 145 -15.69 7.60 -0.77
N ALA A 146 -14.74 6.78 -1.21
CA ALA A 146 -14.35 6.77 -2.62
C ALA A 146 -15.60 6.51 -3.48
N PRO A 147 -15.99 7.45 -4.37
CA PRO A 147 -17.07 7.19 -5.30
C PRO A 147 -16.71 5.93 -6.08
N ARG A 148 -17.67 5.05 -6.30
CA ARG A 148 -17.51 3.83 -7.10
C ARG A 148 -17.24 4.14 -8.60
N ALA A 149 -16.39 5.11 -8.86
CA ALA A 149 -15.92 5.49 -10.18
C ALA A 149 -14.62 4.74 -10.47
N VAL A 150 -14.77 3.48 -10.76
CA VAL A 150 -13.78 2.68 -11.49
C VAL A 150 -14.45 2.22 -12.78
#